data_4b2004c837a06d3c8d81cc42b390f949
#
_entry.id   4b2004c837a06d3c8d81cc42b390f949
#
_cell.length_a   1.000
_cell.length_b   1.000
_cell.length_c   1.000
_cell.angle_alpha   90.00
_cell.angle_beta   90.00
_cell.angle_gamma   90.00
#
_symmetry.space_group_name_H-M   'P 1'
#
loop_
_entity.id
_entity.type
_entity.pdbx_description
1 polymer ?
#
loop_
_entity_poly.entity_id
_entity_poly.type
_entity_poly.pdbx_seq_one_letter_code
_entity_poly.pdbx_strand_id
1 'polypeptide(L)'
;MRGTGYNSGMKLRELAERLGAELVGADVEVRGVAGIEEAGPDQVTFVANRKYAGLAKTTKAAAVIVEPEFVAITAATLRVKNPYLAFARAIEVFYQAPKYAPGVHSTAVIDSSAKIGLRAHVGAYVVVGEGCVVGDDAVLLPHVVLYPRVSVGDRFFAHAHAVVREGCRLGDDVVLQNGAVIGADGFGFAKAHEGDQAGRWVKIVQSGPAVLEDAVEVQANACVDRASIGETRVRRGAKIDNLVQVGHGSTVGENSLLCAQVGLAGSTVIGKDVILAGQVGVAGHLTVGDGAVATAQTGIPSDVAAGAVVSGYPAMDNREWLRMVAAVKRLPELLKKLRGGSE
;
A
#
# COMPACT_ATOMS: atom_id res chain seq x y z
N MET A 1 29.85 -7.58 1.66
CA MET A 1 28.98 -7.81 2.84
C MET A 1 28.14 -9.03 2.54
N ARG A 2 28.26 -10.11 3.29
CA ARG A 2 27.41 -11.31 3.11
C ARG A 2 26.06 -10.98 3.72
N GLY A 3 25.00 -10.84 2.89
CA GLY A 3 23.64 -10.61 3.34
C GLY A 3 23.16 -11.76 4.22
N THR A 4 22.81 -11.44 5.43
CA THR A 4 22.14 -12.32 6.38
C THR A 4 20.72 -12.59 5.88
N GLY A 5 20.36 -13.87 5.64
CA GLY A 5 18.97 -14.23 5.42
C GLY A 5 18.62 -15.05 4.17
N TYR A 6 19.60 -15.62 3.46
CA TYR A 6 19.31 -16.53 2.36
C TYR A 6 19.42 -18.00 2.80
N ASN A 7 18.46 -18.82 2.36
CA ASN A 7 18.43 -20.25 2.57
C ASN A 7 19.64 -20.95 1.92
N SER A 8 19.94 -22.18 2.38
CA SER A 8 20.84 -23.10 1.67
C SER A 8 20.34 -23.26 0.23
N GLY A 9 21.27 -23.35 -0.74
CA GLY A 9 20.96 -23.55 -2.15
C GLY A 9 19.98 -24.69 -2.40
N MET A 10 19.19 -24.58 -3.48
CA MET A 10 18.24 -25.61 -3.92
C MET A 10 18.39 -25.86 -5.42
N LYS A 11 17.90 -26.99 -5.91
CA LYS A 11 17.87 -27.30 -7.34
C LYS A 11 16.76 -26.49 -8.04
N LEU A 12 17.02 -26.09 -9.28
CA LEU A 12 16.05 -25.38 -10.11
C LEU A 12 14.73 -26.14 -10.27
N ARG A 13 14.79 -27.48 -10.35
CA ARG A 13 13.61 -28.34 -10.41
C ARG A 13 12.72 -28.17 -9.17
N GLU A 14 13.31 -28.16 -7.99
CA GLU A 14 12.58 -27.94 -6.74
C GLU A 14 11.95 -26.55 -6.70
N LEU A 15 12.69 -25.53 -7.15
CA LEU A 15 12.15 -24.17 -7.26
C LEU A 15 10.99 -24.11 -8.26
N ALA A 16 11.13 -24.75 -9.42
CA ALA A 16 10.09 -24.84 -10.44
C ALA A 16 8.79 -25.43 -9.88
N GLU A 17 8.89 -26.55 -9.14
CA GLU A 17 7.74 -27.19 -8.48
C GLU A 17 7.05 -26.23 -7.50
N ARG A 18 7.80 -25.54 -6.65
CA ARG A 18 7.27 -24.56 -5.70
C ARG A 18 6.57 -23.38 -6.38
N LEU A 19 7.06 -22.96 -7.53
CA LEU A 19 6.50 -21.86 -8.32
C LEU A 19 5.37 -22.27 -9.26
N GLY A 20 5.13 -23.58 -9.43
CA GLY A 20 4.22 -24.10 -10.46
C GLY A 20 4.70 -23.77 -11.87
N ALA A 21 6.03 -23.78 -12.10
CA ALA A 21 6.67 -23.44 -13.35
C ALA A 21 7.25 -24.70 -14.04
N GLU A 22 7.35 -24.67 -15.37
CA GLU A 22 8.05 -25.69 -16.16
C GLU A 22 9.53 -25.32 -16.26
N LEU A 23 10.43 -26.25 -15.86
CA LEU A 23 11.87 -26.08 -16.06
C LEU A 23 12.27 -26.55 -17.47
N VAL A 24 12.85 -25.61 -18.24
CA VAL A 24 13.47 -25.91 -19.53
C VAL A 24 14.96 -25.56 -19.45
N GLY A 25 15.83 -26.57 -19.61
CA GLY A 25 17.28 -26.43 -19.51
C GLY A 25 17.89 -27.22 -18.37
N ALA A 26 19.10 -26.86 -17.98
CA ALA A 26 19.88 -27.58 -16.96
C ALA A 26 19.32 -27.40 -15.56
N ASP A 27 19.29 -28.48 -14.76
CA ASP A 27 18.89 -28.46 -13.35
C ASP A 27 20.11 -28.15 -12.46
N VAL A 28 20.42 -26.89 -12.31
CA VAL A 28 21.55 -26.40 -11.50
C VAL A 28 21.12 -25.97 -10.10
N GLU A 29 22.07 -25.84 -9.18
CA GLU A 29 21.84 -25.29 -7.84
C GLU A 29 21.76 -23.77 -7.89
N VAL A 30 20.75 -23.19 -7.23
CA VAL A 30 20.56 -21.74 -7.08
C VAL A 30 20.45 -21.36 -5.61
N ARG A 31 20.88 -20.15 -5.27
CA ARG A 31 20.99 -19.65 -3.89
C ARG A 31 20.29 -18.34 -3.64
N GLY A 32 19.63 -17.79 -4.65
CA GLY A 32 18.94 -16.51 -4.49
C GLY A 32 18.34 -16.01 -5.78
N VAL A 33 17.84 -14.79 -5.70
CA VAL A 33 17.25 -14.03 -6.80
C VAL A 33 17.97 -12.69 -6.94
N ALA A 34 18.03 -12.16 -8.17
CA ALA A 34 18.59 -10.84 -8.42
C ALA A 34 17.94 -10.18 -9.66
N GLY A 35 18.16 -8.88 -9.82
CA GLY A 35 17.80 -8.16 -11.05
C GLY A 35 18.53 -8.73 -12.26
N ILE A 36 17.92 -8.60 -13.47
CA ILE A 36 18.44 -9.22 -14.69
C ILE A 36 19.85 -8.77 -15.09
N GLU A 37 20.22 -7.57 -14.72
CA GLU A 37 21.54 -6.99 -15.02
C GLU A 37 22.63 -7.45 -14.03
N GLU A 38 22.22 -7.84 -12.82
CA GLU A 38 23.12 -8.15 -11.70
C GLU A 38 23.21 -9.66 -11.38
N ALA A 39 22.25 -10.44 -11.90
CA ALA A 39 22.11 -11.85 -11.56
C ALA A 39 23.36 -12.67 -11.96
N GLY A 40 23.90 -13.39 -10.99
CA GLY A 40 25.04 -14.29 -11.14
C GLY A 40 24.64 -15.74 -11.45
N PRO A 41 25.67 -16.63 -11.62
CA PRO A 41 25.46 -18.00 -12.07
C PRO A 41 24.78 -18.93 -11.05
N ASP A 42 24.54 -18.47 -9.84
CA ASP A 42 23.80 -19.18 -8.79
C ASP A 42 22.49 -18.44 -8.40
N GLN A 43 22.03 -17.52 -9.24
CA GLN A 43 20.83 -16.70 -8.97
C GLN A 43 19.80 -16.84 -10.08
N VAL A 44 18.53 -16.65 -9.71
CA VAL A 44 17.39 -16.62 -10.62
C VAL A 44 16.94 -15.17 -10.82
N THR A 45 16.59 -14.84 -12.04
CA THR A 45 16.00 -13.54 -12.41
C THR A 45 14.69 -13.72 -13.15
N PHE A 46 14.07 -12.65 -13.63
CA PHE A 46 12.81 -12.72 -14.37
C PHE A 46 12.72 -11.71 -15.51
N VAL A 47 11.85 -12.01 -16.48
CA VAL A 47 11.42 -11.09 -17.52
C VAL A 47 9.90 -11.14 -17.62
N ALA A 48 9.23 -10.09 -17.13
CA ALA A 48 7.80 -9.89 -17.29
C ALA A 48 7.46 -8.85 -18.38
N ASN A 49 8.44 -8.04 -18.79
CA ASN A 49 8.24 -7.03 -19.83
C ASN A 49 9.16 -7.32 -21.02
N ARG A 50 8.59 -7.40 -22.21
CA ARG A 50 9.30 -7.69 -23.49
C ARG A 50 10.45 -6.70 -23.76
N LYS A 51 10.40 -5.50 -23.24
CA LYS A 51 11.49 -4.51 -23.32
C LYS A 51 12.83 -5.07 -22.80
N TYR A 52 12.79 -5.94 -21.81
CA TYR A 52 13.97 -6.55 -21.19
C TYR A 52 14.35 -7.91 -21.79
N ALA A 53 13.60 -8.40 -22.80
CA ALA A 53 13.88 -9.69 -23.44
C ALA A 53 15.30 -9.77 -24.07
N GLY A 54 15.83 -8.63 -24.49
CA GLY A 54 17.22 -8.54 -25.00
C GLY A 54 18.25 -8.88 -23.94
N LEU A 55 18.06 -8.44 -22.69
CA LEU A 55 18.97 -8.70 -21.57
C LEU A 55 18.98 -10.17 -21.17
N ALA A 56 17.87 -10.88 -21.35
CA ALA A 56 17.80 -12.30 -21.04
C ALA A 56 18.75 -13.16 -21.89
N LYS A 57 19.14 -12.71 -23.11
CA LYS A 57 20.07 -13.43 -23.97
C LYS A 57 21.52 -13.36 -23.49
N THR A 58 21.86 -12.35 -22.73
CA THR A 58 23.25 -12.07 -22.27
C THR A 58 23.40 -12.17 -20.76
N THR A 59 22.32 -12.48 -20.05
CA THR A 59 22.36 -12.64 -18.59
C THR A 59 23.30 -13.73 -18.14
N LYS A 60 23.93 -13.54 -17.00
CA LYS A 60 24.76 -14.55 -16.31
C LYS A 60 23.94 -15.37 -15.30
N ALA A 61 22.63 -15.10 -15.19
CA ALA A 61 21.77 -15.84 -14.26
C ALA A 61 21.74 -17.34 -14.56
N ALA A 62 21.63 -18.14 -13.51
CA ALA A 62 21.42 -19.59 -13.63
C ALA A 62 20.13 -19.91 -14.37
N ALA A 63 19.06 -19.15 -14.11
CA ALA A 63 17.78 -19.29 -14.79
C ALA A 63 17.00 -17.98 -14.85
N VAL A 64 16.09 -17.90 -15.83
CA VAL A 64 15.19 -16.76 -16.02
C VAL A 64 13.73 -17.22 -15.91
N ILE A 65 12.95 -16.60 -15.04
CA ILE A 65 11.49 -16.82 -14.97
C ILE A 65 10.86 -16.04 -16.11
N VAL A 66 10.11 -16.70 -16.97
CA VAL A 66 9.57 -16.15 -18.21
C VAL A 66 8.16 -16.65 -18.50
N GLU A 67 7.46 -15.98 -19.43
CA GLU A 67 6.19 -16.50 -19.98
C GLU A 67 6.41 -17.83 -20.73
N PRO A 68 5.36 -18.68 -20.87
CA PRO A 68 5.48 -20.01 -21.49
C PRO A 68 6.05 -19.98 -22.90
N GLU A 69 5.70 -18.96 -23.69
CA GLU A 69 6.08 -18.82 -25.10
C GLU A 69 7.35 -17.97 -25.32
N PHE A 70 8.11 -17.73 -24.25
CA PHE A 70 9.34 -16.96 -24.37
C PHE A 70 10.35 -17.64 -25.28
N VAL A 71 11.07 -16.83 -26.08
CA VAL A 71 12.09 -17.34 -27.03
C VAL A 71 13.18 -18.12 -26.28
N ALA A 72 13.75 -19.11 -26.94
CA ALA A 72 14.85 -19.89 -26.37
C ALA A 72 16.07 -18.99 -26.11
N ILE A 73 16.69 -19.20 -24.95
CA ILE A 73 17.93 -18.53 -24.51
C ILE A 73 18.92 -19.56 -23.97
N THR A 74 20.17 -19.16 -23.77
CA THR A 74 21.23 -20.04 -23.27
C THR A 74 21.02 -20.44 -21.79
N ALA A 75 20.55 -19.51 -20.96
CA ALA A 75 20.22 -19.78 -19.57
C ALA A 75 19.01 -20.71 -19.46
N ALA A 76 18.92 -21.50 -18.38
CA ALA A 76 17.70 -22.25 -18.09
C ALA A 76 16.51 -21.31 -17.93
N THR A 77 15.30 -21.79 -18.22
CA THR A 77 14.07 -20.99 -18.04
C THR A 77 13.08 -21.70 -17.12
N LEU A 78 12.43 -20.92 -16.26
CA LEU A 78 11.27 -21.32 -15.48
C LEU A 78 10.05 -20.68 -16.13
N ARG A 79 9.25 -21.48 -16.84
CA ARG A 79 8.13 -21.01 -17.65
C ARG A 79 6.85 -21.01 -16.85
N VAL A 80 6.19 -19.85 -16.75
CA VAL A 80 4.97 -19.67 -15.95
C VAL A 80 4.11 -18.54 -16.50
N LYS A 81 2.79 -18.61 -16.35
CA LYS A 81 1.85 -17.62 -16.88
C LYS A 81 2.06 -16.20 -16.34
N ASN A 82 2.50 -16.07 -15.11
CA ASN A 82 2.76 -14.76 -14.47
C ASN A 82 4.19 -14.74 -13.91
N PRO A 83 5.19 -14.35 -14.71
CA PRO A 83 6.59 -14.30 -14.27
C PRO A 83 6.85 -13.35 -13.09
N TYR A 84 6.12 -12.25 -13.03
CA TYR A 84 6.29 -11.26 -11.96
C TYR A 84 5.85 -11.83 -10.60
N LEU A 85 4.69 -12.48 -10.56
CA LEU A 85 4.21 -13.16 -9.34
C LEU A 85 5.13 -14.32 -8.95
N ALA A 86 5.59 -15.10 -9.94
CA ALA A 86 6.51 -16.20 -9.67
C ALA A 86 7.84 -15.70 -9.11
N PHE A 87 8.34 -14.57 -9.58
CA PHE A 87 9.55 -13.94 -9.04
C PHE A 87 9.35 -13.47 -7.60
N ALA A 88 8.20 -12.84 -7.28
CA ALA A 88 7.87 -12.48 -5.91
C ALA A 88 7.90 -13.70 -4.98
N ARG A 89 7.27 -14.81 -5.39
CA ARG A 89 7.32 -16.09 -4.65
C ARG A 89 8.72 -16.69 -4.55
N ALA A 90 9.54 -16.52 -5.59
CA ALA A 90 10.93 -16.96 -5.54
C ALA A 90 11.73 -16.18 -4.49
N ILE A 91 11.48 -14.88 -4.33
CA ILE A 91 12.06 -14.09 -3.25
C ILE A 91 11.70 -14.70 -1.88
N GLU A 92 10.44 -15.02 -1.65
CA GLU A 92 9.96 -15.64 -0.39
C GLU A 92 10.64 -16.98 -0.09
N VAL A 93 10.96 -17.76 -1.13
CA VAL A 93 11.67 -19.05 -0.96
C VAL A 93 13.08 -18.86 -0.42
N PHE A 94 13.81 -17.84 -0.87
CA PHE A 94 15.20 -17.59 -0.47
C PHE A 94 15.33 -16.65 0.72
N TYR A 95 14.41 -15.70 0.88
CA TYR A 95 14.44 -14.74 1.98
C TYR A 95 13.81 -15.31 3.24
N GLN A 96 14.53 -15.28 4.33
CA GLN A 96 13.99 -15.59 5.65
C GLN A 96 13.71 -14.30 6.40
N ALA A 97 12.43 -13.97 6.55
CA ALA A 97 12.01 -12.88 7.42
C ALA A 97 12.46 -13.14 8.87
N PRO A 98 12.80 -12.11 9.64
CA PRO A 98 13.06 -12.24 11.06
C PRO A 98 11.89 -12.94 11.77
N LYS A 99 12.21 -13.91 12.62
CA LYS A 99 11.21 -14.59 13.44
C LYS A 99 11.18 -13.95 14.83
N TYR A 100 9.98 -13.68 15.31
CA TYR A 100 9.75 -13.10 16.62
C TYR A 100 9.22 -14.20 17.54
N ALA A 101 10.00 -14.56 18.58
CA ALA A 101 9.57 -15.55 19.55
C ALA A 101 8.38 -15.03 20.36
N PRO A 102 7.35 -15.86 20.62
CA PRO A 102 6.24 -15.47 21.49
C PRO A 102 6.72 -15.04 22.88
N GLY A 103 6.04 -14.04 23.44
CA GLY A 103 6.34 -13.54 24.77
C GLY A 103 6.11 -12.05 24.91
N VAL A 104 6.12 -11.57 26.14
CA VAL A 104 5.92 -10.17 26.49
C VAL A 104 7.22 -9.63 27.08
N HIS A 105 7.74 -8.55 26.49
CA HIS A 105 8.94 -7.89 26.99
C HIS A 105 8.66 -7.22 28.34
N SER A 106 9.61 -7.26 29.28
CA SER A 106 9.45 -6.75 30.65
C SER A 106 9.15 -5.25 30.75
N THR A 107 9.45 -4.47 29.69
CA THR A 107 9.14 -3.03 29.64
C THR A 107 7.82 -2.73 28.94
N ALA A 108 7.08 -3.72 28.46
CA ALA A 108 5.75 -3.50 27.89
C ALA A 108 4.76 -3.15 29.00
N VAL A 109 3.83 -2.24 28.71
CA VAL A 109 2.76 -1.83 29.61
C VAL A 109 1.44 -2.35 29.04
N ILE A 110 0.86 -3.34 29.68
CA ILE A 110 -0.40 -3.97 29.24
C ILE A 110 -1.42 -3.78 30.36
N ASP A 111 -2.57 -3.17 30.00
CA ASP A 111 -3.66 -3.03 30.96
C ASP A 111 -4.20 -4.39 31.39
N SER A 112 -4.57 -4.53 32.65
CA SER A 112 -5.04 -5.79 33.22
C SER A 112 -6.33 -6.34 32.61
N SER A 113 -7.13 -5.49 31.97
CA SER A 113 -8.35 -5.87 31.25
C SER A 113 -8.11 -6.26 29.80
N ALA A 114 -6.91 -6.02 29.26
CA ALA A 114 -6.57 -6.38 27.89
C ALA A 114 -6.43 -7.90 27.73
N LYS A 115 -6.88 -8.40 26.57
CA LYS A 115 -6.77 -9.81 26.21
C LYS A 115 -5.75 -9.97 25.10
N ILE A 116 -4.69 -10.72 25.38
CA ILE A 116 -3.63 -11.03 24.41
C ILE A 116 -3.79 -12.48 23.99
N GLY A 117 -3.87 -12.71 22.68
CA GLY A 117 -4.00 -14.03 22.09
C GLY A 117 -2.76 -14.92 22.28
N LEU A 118 -2.90 -16.17 21.89
CA LEU A 118 -1.83 -17.17 22.01
C LEU A 118 -0.68 -16.82 21.06
N ARG A 119 0.55 -17.16 21.45
CA ARG A 119 1.78 -17.00 20.68
C ARG A 119 2.08 -15.56 20.21
N ALA A 120 1.45 -14.57 20.84
CA ALA A 120 1.74 -13.17 20.53
C ALA A 120 3.17 -12.79 20.96
N HIS A 121 3.83 -11.96 20.15
CA HIS A 121 5.07 -11.27 20.48
C HIS A 121 4.79 -9.82 20.84
N VAL A 122 5.10 -9.42 22.05
CA VAL A 122 4.93 -8.03 22.52
C VAL A 122 6.31 -7.46 22.85
N GLY A 123 6.79 -6.58 22.02
CA GLY A 123 8.13 -5.98 22.09
C GLY A 123 8.31 -4.95 23.20
N ALA A 124 9.52 -4.42 23.28
CA ALA A 124 9.87 -3.43 24.30
C ALA A 124 9.05 -2.14 24.17
N TYR A 125 8.62 -1.58 25.30
CA TYR A 125 7.87 -0.32 25.37
C TYR A 125 6.56 -0.29 24.58
N VAL A 126 6.01 -1.46 24.26
CA VAL A 126 4.65 -1.55 23.70
C VAL A 126 3.66 -1.16 24.78
N VAL A 127 2.64 -0.38 24.40
CA VAL A 127 1.53 -0.02 25.29
C VAL A 127 0.24 -0.61 24.74
N VAL A 128 -0.47 -1.40 25.57
CA VAL A 128 -1.79 -1.96 25.26
C VAL A 128 -2.79 -1.45 26.29
N GLY A 129 -3.73 -0.63 25.83
CA GLY A 129 -4.71 0.06 26.68
C GLY A 129 -5.84 -0.84 27.19
N GLU A 130 -6.68 -0.22 28.03
CA GLU A 130 -7.85 -0.84 28.66
C GLU A 130 -8.78 -1.50 27.63
N GLY A 131 -9.22 -2.73 27.92
CA GLY A 131 -10.21 -3.45 27.12
C GLY A 131 -9.78 -3.81 25.70
N CYS A 132 -8.49 -3.72 25.38
CA CYS A 132 -7.96 -4.16 24.11
C CYS A 132 -8.10 -5.67 23.91
N VAL A 133 -8.31 -6.09 22.66
CA VAL A 133 -8.29 -7.49 22.25
C VAL A 133 -7.28 -7.67 21.14
N VAL A 134 -6.30 -8.53 21.35
CA VAL A 134 -5.26 -8.87 20.37
C VAL A 134 -5.39 -10.35 20.03
N GLY A 135 -5.51 -10.67 18.75
CA GLY A 135 -5.65 -12.03 18.25
C GLY A 135 -4.38 -12.89 18.41
N ASP A 136 -4.48 -14.13 17.97
CA ASP A 136 -3.40 -15.11 18.01
C ASP A 136 -2.28 -14.77 17.03
N ASP A 137 -1.04 -15.20 17.34
CA ASP A 137 0.15 -15.00 16.51
C ASP A 137 0.46 -13.52 16.16
N ALA A 138 -0.07 -12.59 16.93
CA ALA A 138 0.18 -11.16 16.71
C ALA A 138 1.64 -10.79 17.05
N VAL A 139 2.20 -9.85 16.28
CA VAL A 139 3.55 -9.30 16.50
C VAL A 139 3.45 -7.78 16.68
N LEU A 140 3.75 -7.31 17.87
CA LEU A 140 3.82 -5.90 18.22
C LEU A 140 5.29 -5.53 18.44
N LEU A 141 5.92 -4.84 17.49
CA LEU A 141 7.32 -4.42 17.62
C LEU A 141 7.48 -3.23 18.57
N PRO A 142 8.70 -2.84 18.96
CA PRO A 142 8.90 -1.83 20.00
C PRO A 142 8.16 -0.52 19.75
N HIS A 143 7.62 0.08 20.82
CA HIS A 143 6.90 1.35 20.82
C HIS A 143 5.56 1.35 20.06
N VAL A 144 4.97 0.21 19.73
CA VAL A 144 3.58 0.15 19.25
C VAL A 144 2.63 0.57 20.37
N VAL A 145 1.62 1.36 20.04
CA VAL A 145 0.62 1.83 21.00
C VAL A 145 -0.79 1.47 20.52
N LEU A 146 -1.48 0.65 21.28
CA LEU A 146 -2.90 0.36 21.13
C LEU A 146 -3.67 1.11 22.22
N TYR A 147 -4.50 2.08 21.83
CA TYR A 147 -5.34 2.86 22.73
C TYR A 147 -6.50 2.02 23.28
N PRO A 148 -7.24 2.51 24.29
CA PRO A 148 -8.32 1.72 24.88
C PRO A 148 -9.35 1.20 23.88
N ARG A 149 -9.85 -0.04 24.12
CA ARG A 149 -10.89 -0.70 23.33
C ARG A 149 -10.53 -0.93 21.85
N VAL A 150 -9.27 -0.98 21.52
CA VAL A 150 -8.80 -1.44 20.20
C VAL A 150 -8.98 -2.94 20.09
N SER A 151 -9.43 -3.44 18.95
CA SER A 151 -9.39 -4.87 18.63
C SER A 151 -8.59 -5.11 17.35
N VAL A 152 -7.70 -6.08 17.40
CA VAL A 152 -6.94 -6.56 16.24
C VAL A 152 -7.10 -8.08 16.11
N GLY A 153 -7.22 -8.56 14.89
CA GLY A 153 -7.40 -9.98 14.60
C GLY A 153 -6.11 -10.79 14.71
N ASP A 154 -6.16 -12.03 14.21
CA ASP A 154 -5.04 -12.96 14.21
C ASP A 154 -3.95 -12.56 13.23
N ARG A 155 -2.68 -12.92 13.52
CA ARG A 155 -1.50 -12.63 12.70
C ARG A 155 -1.31 -11.14 12.40
N PHE A 156 -1.88 -10.29 13.25
CA PHE A 156 -1.64 -8.84 13.19
C PHE A 156 -0.16 -8.53 13.34
N PHE A 157 0.39 -7.73 12.45
CA PHE A 157 1.80 -7.34 12.50
C PHE A 157 1.94 -5.83 12.54
N ALA A 158 2.44 -5.29 13.64
CA ALA A 158 2.71 -3.86 13.78
C ALA A 158 4.21 -3.59 13.94
N HIS A 159 4.78 -2.87 12.98
CA HIS A 159 6.15 -2.35 13.07
C HIS A 159 6.26 -1.25 14.12
N ALA A 160 7.50 -0.94 14.50
CA ALA A 160 7.79 0.02 15.55
C ALA A 160 7.11 1.38 15.31
N HIS A 161 6.62 1.98 16.39
CA HIS A 161 5.93 3.27 16.41
C HIS A 161 4.57 3.33 15.67
N ALA A 162 3.99 2.20 15.26
CA ALA A 162 2.61 2.20 14.79
C ALA A 162 1.65 2.50 15.94
N VAL A 163 0.60 3.29 15.66
CA VAL A 163 -0.39 3.72 16.65
C VAL A 163 -1.79 3.39 16.15
N VAL A 164 -2.59 2.76 17.02
CA VAL A 164 -4.02 2.53 16.77
C VAL A 164 -4.82 3.23 17.85
N ARG A 165 -5.64 4.20 17.44
CA ARG A 165 -6.47 5.01 18.34
C ARG A 165 -7.69 4.23 18.85
N GLU A 166 -8.25 4.73 19.93
CA GLU A 166 -9.32 4.13 20.71
C GLU A 166 -10.53 3.68 19.86
N GLY A 167 -11.01 2.47 20.14
CA GLY A 167 -12.19 1.87 19.54
C GLY A 167 -12.04 1.45 18.07
N CYS A 168 -10.87 1.61 17.47
CA CYS A 168 -10.60 1.10 16.11
C CYS A 168 -10.57 -0.43 16.08
N ARG A 169 -10.95 -0.99 14.93
CA ARG A 169 -11.04 -2.43 14.71
C ARG A 169 -10.25 -2.83 13.48
N LEU A 170 -9.36 -3.79 13.62
CA LEU A 170 -8.52 -4.33 12.56
C LEU A 170 -8.77 -5.84 12.46
N GLY A 171 -8.90 -6.33 11.23
CA GLY A 171 -9.11 -7.75 10.93
C GLY A 171 -7.84 -8.59 11.05
N ASP A 172 -7.92 -9.79 10.49
CA ASP A 172 -6.81 -10.75 10.42
C ASP A 172 -5.76 -10.35 9.38
N ASP A 173 -4.50 -10.77 9.59
CA ASP A 173 -3.41 -10.53 8.64
C ASP A 173 -3.17 -9.05 8.30
N VAL A 174 -3.60 -8.12 9.14
CA VAL A 174 -3.34 -6.69 8.93
C VAL A 174 -1.89 -6.37 9.27
N VAL A 175 -1.24 -5.62 8.39
CA VAL A 175 0.14 -5.17 8.58
C VAL A 175 0.19 -3.64 8.68
N LEU A 176 0.78 -3.13 9.76
CA LEU A 176 1.08 -1.71 9.93
C LEU A 176 2.59 -1.49 9.90
N GLN A 177 3.07 -0.69 8.96
CA GLN A 177 4.49 -0.32 8.90
C GLN A 177 4.84 0.80 9.89
N ASN A 178 6.12 1.12 9.98
CA ASN A 178 6.65 2.09 10.95
C ASN A 178 5.91 3.43 10.92
N GLY A 179 5.44 3.87 12.07
CA GLY A 179 4.79 5.17 12.20
C GLY A 179 3.41 5.29 11.55
N ALA A 180 2.81 4.20 11.06
CA ALA A 180 1.43 4.21 10.58
C ALA A 180 0.47 4.57 11.73
N VAL A 181 -0.52 5.44 11.45
CA VAL A 181 -1.49 5.91 12.45
C VAL A 181 -2.91 5.57 12.00
N ILE A 182 -3.61 4.77 12.79
CA ILE A 182 -5.00 4.38 12.53
C ILE A 182 -5.93 5.04 13.54
N GLY A 183 -6.90 5.80 13.05
CA GLY A 183 -7.92 6.44 13.88
C GLY A 183 -7.51 7.79 14.44
N ALA A 184 -6.55 8.51 13.83
CA ALA A 184 -6.32 9.92 14.14
C ALA A 184 -7.61 10.74 13.93
N ASP A 185 -7.75 11.85 14.65
CA ASP A 185 -8.90 12.71 14.45
C ASP A 185 -8.94 13.27 13.02
N GLY A 186 -10.06 13.09 12.34
CA GLY A 186 -10.30 13.73 11.07
C GLY A 186 -10.25 15.25 11.16
N PHE A 187 -9.87 15.91 10.07
CA PHE A 187 -9.77 17.35 10.00
C PHE A 187 -11.17 17.97 9.80
N GLY A 188 -11.89 18.14 10.90
CA GLY A 188 -13.25 18.68 10.93
C GLY A 188 -13.37 19.91 11.82
N PHE A 189 -13.73 21.07 11.24
CA PHE A 189 -13.92 22.31 11.97
C PHE A 189 -15.12 23.10 11.39
N ALA A 190 -15.96 23.65 12.26
CA ALA A 190 -17.02 24.54 11.89
C ALA A 190 -16.67 25.98 12.29
N LYS A 191 -16.95 26.95 11.43
CA LYS A 191 -16.75 28.37 11.78
C LYS A 191 -17.96 28.85 12.56
N ALA A 192 -17.73 29.34 13.79
CA ALA A 192 -18.77 29.97 14.58
C ALA A 192 -19.08 31.36 14.01
N HIS A 193 -20.34 31.63 13.77
CA HIS A 193 -20.78 32.93 13.25
C HIS A 193 -21.36 33.83 14.34
N GLU A 194 -21.81 33.28 15.47
CA GLU A 194 -22.48 33.98 16.57
C GLU A 194 -21.94 33.54 17.93
N GLY A 195 -22.23 34.28 18.97
CA GLY A 195 -21.86 34.01 20.35
C GLY A 195 -20.40 34.28 20.69
N ASP A 196 -19.95 33.82 21.85
CA ASP A 196 -18.62 34.09 22.42
C ASP A 196 -17.45 33.54 21.55
N GLN A 197 -17.74 32.66 20.62
CA GLN A 197 -16.76 32.09 19.72
C GLN A 197 -16.85 32.63 18.28
N ALA A 198 -17.61 33.70 18.04
CA ALA A 198 -17.77 34.28 16.71
C ALA A 198 -16.41 34.51 16.01
N GLY A 199 -16.31 34.07 14.75
CA GLY A 199 -15.09 34.13 13.93
C GLY A 199 -14.07 33.06 14.19
N ARG A 200 -14.26 32.17 15.19
CA ARG A 200 -13.33 31.07 15.51
C ARG A 200 -13.72 29.77 14.81
N TRP A 201 -12.73 28.91 14.59
CA TRP A 201 -12.92 27.51 14.18
C TRP A 201 -13.17 26.65 15.41
N VAL A 202 -14.34 26.03 15.47
CA VAL A 202 -14.73 25.08 16.52
C VAL A 202 -14.51 23.67 16.01
N LYS A 203 -13.78 22.86 16.76
CA LYS A 203 -13.50 21.46 16.41
C LYS A 203 -14.78 20.64 16.39
N ILE A 204 -14.99 19.91 15.32
CA ILE A 204 -16.01 18.87 15.23
C ILE A 204 -15.41 17.59 15.84
N VAL A 205 -16.03 17.09 16.90
CA VAL A 205 -15.56 15.86 17.57
C VAL A 205 -15.62 14.68 16.60
N GLN A 206 -14.55 13.92 16.57
CA GLN A 206 -14.42 12.73 15.74
C GLN A 206 -14.71 11.50 16.62
N SER A 207 -15.95 10.98 16.57
CA SER A 207 -16.44 9.97 17.50
C SER A 207 -16.50 8.55 16.92
N GLY A 208 -16.51 8.43 15.60
CA GLY A 208 -16.53 7.12 14.93
C GLY A 208 -15.16 6.47 14.86
N PRO A 209 -15.05 5.15 14.75
CA PRO A 209 -13.77 4.45 14.59
C PRO A 209 -13.25 4.47 13.16
N ALA A 210 -11.98 4.09 13.00
CA ALA A 210 -11.48 3.54 11.76
C ALA A 210 -11.54 2.01 11.81
N VAL A 211 -11.89 1.38 10.68
CA VAL A 211 -12.02 -0.07 10.53
C VAL A 211 -11.19 -0.52 9.35
N LEU A 212 -10.25 -1.43 9.60
CA LEU A 212 -9.47 -2.12 8.58
C LEU A 212 -9.92 -3.57 8.52
N GLU A 213 -10.31 -4.04 7.35
CA GLU A 213 -10.67 -5.44 7.14
C GLU A 213 -9.41 -6.30 6.95
N ASP A 214 -9.58 -7.63 6.75
CA ASP A 214 -8.48 -8.58 6.69
C ASP A 214 -7.48 -8.26 5.57
N ALA A 215 -6.22 -8.63 5.78
CA ALA A 215 -5.12 -8.52 4.83
C ALA A 215 -4.87 -7.09 4.30
N VAL A 216 -5.35 -6.06 5.01
CA VAL A 216 -5.01 -4.67 4.72
C VAL A 216 -3.57 -4.41 5.15
N GLU A 217 -2.82 -3.70 4.30
CA GLU A 217 -1.46 -3.27 4.63
C GLU A 217 -1.35 -1.75 4.54
N VAL A 218 -0.86 -1.13 5.61
CA VAL A 218 -0.66 0.32 5.73
C VAL A 218 0.81 0.60 5.91
N GLN A 219 1.42 1.28 4.93
CA GLN A 219 2.84 1.54 4.88
C GLN A 219 3.27 2.70 5.80
N ALA A 220 4.58 2.98 5.80
CA ALA A 220 5.19 3.87 6.76
C ALA A 220 4.61 5.29 6.73
N ASN A 221 4.29 5.81 7.91
CA ASN A 221 3.75 7.15 8.13
C ASN A 221 2.45 7.45 7.36
N ALA A 222 1.74 6.46 6.88
CA ALA A 222 0.40 6.65 6.34
C ALA A 222 -0.60 6.82 7.49
N CYS A 223 -1.64 7.63 7.26
CA CYS A 223 -2.66 7.95 8.25
C CYS A 223 -4.06 7.62 7.72
N VAL A 224 -4.83 6.90 8.53
CA VAL A 224 -6.25 6.63 8.30
C VAL A 224 -7.04 7.32 9.40
N ASP A 225 -7.70 8.42 9.07
CA ASP A 225 -8.48 9.19 10.04
C ASP A 225 -9.71 8.41 10.51
N ARG A 226 -10.12 8.68 11.72
CA ARG A 226 -11.43 8.25 12.22
C ARG A 226 -12.54 9.13 11.66
N ALA A 227 -13.77 8.65 11.69
CA ALA A 227 -14.93 9.43 11.26
C ALA A 227 -15.45 10.35 12.35
N SER A 228 -16.11 11.45 11.96
CA SER A 228 -16.91 12.24 12.90
C SER A 228 -18.15 11.50 13.37
N ILE A 229 -18.85 10.86 12.43
CA ILE A 229 -20.03 10.00 12.65
C ILE A 229 -19.89 8.78 11.73
N GLY A 230 -20.35 7.62 12.17
CA GLY A 230 -20.18 6.38 11.41
C GLY A 230 -18.76 5.82 11.53
N GLU A 231 -18.11 5.49 10.44
CA GLU A 231 -16.77 4.91 10.44
C GLU A 231 -15.98 5.28 9.16
N THR A 232 -14.67 5.31 9.24
CA THR A 232 -13.78 5.25 8.09
C THR A 232 -13.42 3.78 7.86
N ARG A 233 -13.54 3.29 6.62
CA ARG A 233 -13.38 1.85 6.34
C ARG A 233 -12.37 1.59 5.22
N VAL A 234 -11.43 0.70 5.50
CA VAL A 234 -10.53 0.14 4.50
C VAL A 234 -10.86 -1.34 4.35
N ARG A 235 -11.29 -1.73 3.15
CA ARG A 235 -11.76 -3.08 2.88
C ARG A 235 -10.62 -4.05 2.62
N ARG A 236 -10.98 -5.34 2.67
CA ARG A 236 -10.06 -6.48 2.55
C ARG A 236 -9.04 -6.31 1.44
N GLY A 237 -7.79 -6.64 1.75
CA GLY A 237 -6.70 -6.72 0.79
C GLY A 237 -6.20 -5.39 0.22
N ALA A 238 -6.82 -4.25 0.57
CA ALA A 238 -6.34 -2.95 0.12
C ALA A 238 -4.91 -2.67 0.62
N LYS A 239 -4.11 -2.01 -0.21
CA LYS A 239 -2.73 -1.64 0.09
C LYS A 239 -2.58 -0.12 0.07
N ILE A 240 -2.13 0.43 1.17
CA ILE A 240 -1.98 1.86 1.40
C ILE A 240 -0.49 2.15 1.57
N ASP A 241 0.11 2.81 0.58
CA ASP A 241 1.54 3.07 0.52
C ASP A 241 1.98 4.21 1.46
N ASN A 242 3.27 4.49 1.50
CA ASN A 242 3.88 5.45 2.40
C ASN A 242 3.26 6.86 2.27
N LEU A 243 3.07 7.52 3.41
CA LEU A 243 2.59 8.91 3.49
C LEU A 243 1.20 9.13 2.88
N VAL A 244 0.41 8.11 2.67
CA VAL A 244 -0.99 8.26 2.22
C VAL A 244 -1.83 8.83 3.36
N GLN A 245 -2.74 9.74 3.00
CA GLN A 245 -3.75 10.27 3.91
C GLN A 245 -5.14 9.78 3.48
N VAL A 246 -5.80 8.99 4.31
CA VAL A 246 -7.22 8.62 4.15
C VAL A 246 -8.05 9.49 5.08
N GLY A 247 -8.81 10.43 4.50
CA GLY A 247 -9.64 11.37 5.25
C GLY A 247 -10.84 10.69 5.92
N HIS A 248 -11.39 11.36 6.93
CA HIS A 248 -12.48 10.88 7.77
C HIS A 248 -13.73 10.46 6.98
N GLY A 249 -14.40 9.40 7.40
CA GLY A 249 -15.63 8.91 6.77
C GLY A 249 -15.45 8.34 5.36
N SER A 250 -14.22 8.17 4.90
CA SER A 250 -13.93 7.58 3.58
C SER A 250 -14.02 6.08 3.61
N THR A 251 -14.30 5.49 2.43
CA THR A 251 -14.22 4.04 2.20
C THR A 251 -13.19 3.76 1.12
N VAL A 252 -12.25 2.84 1.38
CA VAL A 252 -11.34 2.27 0.38
C VAL A 252 -11.79 0.86 0.09
N GLY A 253 -12.11 0.57 -1.17
CA GLY A 253 -12.64 -0.72 -1.62
C GLY A 253 -11.61 -1.84 -1.62
N GLU A 254 -12.10 -3.07 -1.78
CA GLU A 254 -11.29 -4.30 -1.76
C GLU A 254 -10.18 -4.26 -2.80
N ASN A 255 -8.99 -4.79 -2.44
CA ASN A 255 -7.82 -4.93 -3.31
C ASN A 255 -7.34 -3.63 -3.98
N SER A 256 -7.80 -2.47 -3.57
CA SER A 256 -7.37 -1.19 -4.15
C SER A 256 -5.97 -0.81 -3.69
N LEU A 257 -5.22 -0.17 -4.60
CA LEU A 257 -3.86 0.30 -4.37
C LEU A 257 -3.84 1.83 -4.30
N LEU A 258 -3.48 2.39 -3.15
CA LEU A 258 -3.20 3.80 -2.98
C LEU A 258 -1.69 3.97 -2.88
N CYS A 259 -1.06 4.44 -3.96
CA CYS A 259 0.40 4.62 -3.99
C CYS A 259 0.83 5.82 -3.14
N ALA A 260 2.14 5.98 -2.99
CA ALA A 260 2.72 6.95 -2.06
C ALA A 260 2.15 8.38 -2.23
N GLN A 261 1.88 9.01 -1.08
CA GLN A 261 1.39 10.39 -0.98
C GLN A 261 0.01 10.63 -1.61
N VAL A 262 -0.80 9.61 -1.86
CA VAL A 262 -2.21 9.80 -2.22
C VAL A 262 -2.93 10.47 -1.07
N GLY A 263 -3.77 11.47 -1.39
CA GLY A 263 -4.63 12.16 -0.44
C GLY A 263 -6.10 11.98 -0.78
N LEU A 264 -6.86 11.35 0.11
CA LEU A 264 -8.32 11.30 0.04
C LEU A 264 -8.90 12.32 1.01
N ALA A 265 -9.67 13.27 0.50
CA ALA A 265 -10.45 14.14 1.36
C ALA A 265 -11.61 13.36 2.02
N GLY A 266 -12.22 13.94 3.05
CA GLY A 266 -13.27 13.26 3.82
C GLY A 266 -14.47 12.81 2.99
N SER A 267 -15.10 11.71 3.43
CA SER A 267 -16.31 11.12 2.82
C SER A 267 -16.14 10.67 1.36
N THR A 268 -14.93 10.33 0.95
CA THR A 268 -14.63 9.80 -0.39
C THR A 268 -14.89 8.30 -0.43
N VAL A 269 -15.48 7.82 -1.53
CA VAL A 269 -15.70 6.39 -1.77
C VAL A 269 -14.80 5.93 -2.91
N ILE A 270 -13.84 5.08 -2.59
CA ILE A 270 -12.99 4.39 -3.56
C ILE A 270 -13.56 2.98 -3.75
N GLY A 271 -13.86 2.60 -4.99
CA GLY A 271 -14.35 1.27 -5.37
C GLY A 271 -13.31 0.18 -5.16
N LYS A 272 -13.63 -1.05 -5.55
CA LYS A 272 -12.73 -2.21 -5.54
C LYS A 272 -11.76 -2.18 -6.72
N ASP A 273 -10.60 -2.79 -6.55
CA ASP A 273 -9.56 -2.93 -7.60
C ASP A 273 -9.13 -1.59 -8.23
N VAL A 274 -9.27 -0.48 -7.50
CA VAL A 274 -8.86 0.87 -7.96
C VAL A 274 -7.36 1.05 -7.78
N ILE A 275 -6.71 1.71 -8.74
CA ILE A 275 -5.30 2.09 -8.63
C ILE A 275 -5.19 3.62 -8.66
N LEU A 276 -4.80 4.21 -7.53
CA LEU A 276 -4.41 5.62 -7.47
C LEU A 276 -2.89 5.69 -7.41
N ALA A 277 -2.27 6.14 -8.51
CA ALA A 277 -0.83 6.28 -8.58
C ALA A 277 -0.31 7.41 -7.66
N GLY A 278 1.01 7.52 -7.52
CA GLY A 278 1.61 8.44 -6.55
C GLY A 278 1.14 9.88 -6.66
N GLN A 279 0.90 10.52 -5.51
CA GLN A 279 0.49 11.91 -5.37
C GLN A 279 -0.88 12.25 -5.98
N VAL A 280 -1.76 11.28 -6.21
CA VAL A 280 -3.15 11.54 -6.61
C VAL A 280 -3.89 12.20 -5.45
N GLY A 281 -4.64 13.27 -5.73
CA GLY A 281 -5.52 13.95 -4.79
C GLY A 281 -6.98 13.76 -5.18
N VAL A 282 -7.84 13.34 -4.24
CA VAL A 282 -9.28 13.16 -4.47
C VAL A 282 -10.06 14.14 -3.60
N ALA A 283 -10.90 14.97 -4.22
CA ALA A 283 -11.76 15.92 -3.50
C ALA A 283 -12.84 15.19 -2.68
N GLY A 284 -13.36 15.85 -1.64
CA GLY A 284 -14.33 15.25 -0.71
C GLY A 284 -15.67 14.91 -1.36
N HIS A 285 -16.36 13.91 -0.77
CA HIS A 285 -17.70 13.48 -1.16
C HIS A 285 -17.81 12.96 -2.59
N LEU A 286 -16.73 12.38 -3.14
CA LEU A 286 -16.69 11.82 -4.48
C LEU A 286 -16.65 10.30 -4.45
N THR A 287 -17.03 9.71 -5.59
CA THR A 287 -16.92 8.28 -5.85
C THR A 287 -15.94 8.02 -7.00
N VAL A 288 -14.95 7.17 -6.76
CA VAL A 288 -14.09 6.59 -7.78
C VAL A 288 -14.55 5.16 -8.00
N GLY A 289 -15.09 4.87 -9.19
CA GLY A 289 -15.72 3.58 -9.48
C GLY A 289 -14.74 2.42 -9.54
N ASP A 290 -15.25 1.19 -9.42
CA ASP A 290 -14.49 -0.05 -9.43
C ASP A 290 -13.53 -0.15 -10.61
N GLY A 291 -12.29 -0.62 -10.38
CA GLY A 291 -11.29 -0.82 -11.42
C GLY A 291 -10.78 0.46 -12.10
N ALA A 292 -11.14 1.64 -11.62
CA ALA A 292 -10.61 2.88 -12.17
C ALA A 292 -9.12 3.05 -11.86
N VAL A 293 -8.41 3.72 -12.75
CA VAL A 293 -6.98 4.01 -12.62
C VAL A 293 -6.75 5.51 -12.75
N ALA A 294 -6.10 6.12 -11.76
CA ALA A 294 -5.61 7.48 -11.85
C ALA A 294 -4.08 7.46 -11.97
N THR A 295 -3.55 8.13 -13.00
CA THR A 295 -2.10 8.27 -13.19
C THR A 295 -1.49 9.21 -12.13
N ALA A 296 -0.16 9.20 -11.99
CA ALA A 296 0.52 9.99 -10.97
C ALA A 296 0.16 11.48 -11.03
N GLN A 297 0.05 12.12 -9.86
CA GLN A 297 -0.25 13.55 -9.69
C GLN A 297 -1.61 14.01 -10.26
N THR A 298 -2.54 13.09 -10.50
CA THR A 298 -3.89 13.46 -10.95
C THR A 298 -4.69 14.08 -9.82
N GLY A 299 -5.27 15.25 -10.06
CA GLY A 299 -6.31 15.83 -9.20
C GLY A 299 -7.69 15.38 -9.68
N ILE A 300 -8.47 14.75 -8.80
CA ILE A 300 -9.83 14.27 -9.08
C ILE A 300 -10.85 15.20 -8.42
N PRO A 301 -11.50 16.11 -9.20
CA PRO A 301 -12.46 17.08 -8.67
C PRO A 301 -13.92 16.61 -8.75
N SER A 302 -14.20 15.49 -9.40
CA SER A 302 -15.55 14.94 -9.62
C SER A 302 -15.52 13.42 -9.70
N ASP A 303 -16.67 12.77 -9.66
CA ASP A 303 -16.79 11.31 -9.74
C ASP A 303 -16.08 10.73 -10.97
N VAL A 304 -15.48 9.55 -10.77
CA VAL A 304 -14.79 8.79 -11.81
C VAL A 304 -15.56 7.51 -12.07
N ALA A 305 -15.93 7.26 -13.33
CA ALA A 305 -16.66 6.05 -13.71
C ALA A 305 -15.82 4.78 -13.49
N ALA A 306 -16.49 3.64 -13.26
CA ALA A 306 -15.84 2.35 -13.16
C ALA A 306 -15.02 2.00 -14.41
N GLY A 307 -13.83 1.45 -14.22
CA GLY A 307 -12.90 1.07 -15.28
C GLY A 307 -12.26 2.25 -16.04
N ALA A 308 -12.57 3.49 -15.69
CA ALA A 308 -12.00 4.65 -16.37
C ALA A 308 -10.51 4.84 -16.01
N VAL A 309 -9.74 5.31 -16.98
CA VAL A 309 -8.35 5.76 -16.76
C VAL A 309 -8.33 7.28 -16.85
N VAL A 310 -7.94 7.95 -15.77
CA VAL A 310 -7.88 9.41 -15.69
C VAL A 310 -6.46 9.89 -15.48
N SER A 311 -6.13 11.04 -16.06
CA SER A 311 -4.80 11.65 -16.00
C SER A 311 -4.91 13.16 -15.89
N GLY A 312 -3.98 13.77 -15.18
CA GLY A 312 -3.93 15.22 -15.14
C GLY A 312 -2.62 15.71 -14.58
N TYR A 313 -1.63 15.98 -15.40
CA TYR A 313 -0.34 16.58 -15.07
C TYR A 313 0.88 15.83 -15.66
N PRO A 314 1.08 15.77 -16.99
CA PRO A 314 2.33 15.25 -17.53
C PRO A 314 3.44 16.29 -17.40
N ALA A 315 4.65 15.85 -17.04
CA ALA A 315 5.84 16.67 -17.23
C ALA A 315 6.11 16.85 -18.72
N MET A 316 6.47 18.07 -19.12
CA MET A 316 6.83 18.41 -20.48
C MET A 316 8.04 19.36 -20.48
N ASP A 317 8.63 19.63 -21.64
CA ASP A 317 9.70 20.63 -21.75
C ASP A 317 9.27 21.98 -21.16
N ASN A 318 10.14 22.62 -20.40
CA ASN A 318 9.80 23.85 -19.67
C ASN A 318 9.33 25.00 -20.59
N ARG A 319 9.88 25.11 -21.81
CA ARG A 319 9.47 26.15 -22.76
C ARG A 319 8.08 25.84 -23.34
N GLU A 320 7.78 24.56 -23.57
CA GLU A 320 6.45 24.12 -23.98
C GLU A 320 5.42 24.36 -22.89
N TRP A 321 5.73 24.02 -21.63
CA TRP A 321 4.90 24.30 -20.48
C TRP A 321 4.56 25.80 -20.37
N LEU A 322 5.55 26.67 -20.41
CA LEU A 322 5.34 28.11 -20.33
C LEU A 322 4.45 28.66 -21.48
N ARG A 323 4.64 28.15 -22.70
CA ARG A 323 3.79 28.49 -23.83
C ARG A 323 2.34 28.02 -23.67
N MET A 324 2.17 26.76 -23.20
CA MET A 324 0.86 26.18 -22.93
C MET A 324 0.11 26.97 -21.84
N VAL A 325 0.74 27.26 -20.71
CA VAL A 325 0.13 28.05 -19.63
C VAL A 325 -0.25 29.46 -20.07
N ALA A 326 0.62 30.11 -20.87
CA ALA A 326 0.31 31.41 -21.45
C ALA A 326 -0.88 31.38 -22.42
N ALA A 327 -1.01 30.33 -23.20
CA ALA A 327 -2.14 30.11 -24.11
C ALA A 327 -3.45 29.84 -23.34
N VAL A 328 -3.41 28.97 -22.32
CA VAL A 328 -4.57 28.64 -21.47
C VAL A 328 -5.15 29.89 -20.81
N LYS A 329 -4.30 30.80 -20.31
CA LYS A 329 -4.77 32.08 -19.74
C LYS A 329 -5.55 32.97 -20.70
N ARG A 330 -5.31 32.84 -22.02
CA ARG A 330 -5.99 33.62 -23.07
C ARG A 330 -7.23 32.93 -23.62
N LEU A 331 -7.45 31.64 -23.32
CA LEU A 331 -8.60 30.88 -23.85
C LEU A 331 -9.95 31.52 -23.57
N PRO A 332 -10.26 32.06 -22.32
CA PRO A 332 -11.54 32.70 -22.07
C PRO A 332 -11.80 33.90 -23.00
N GLU A 333 -10.77 34.70 -23.28
CA GLU A 333 -10.89 35.87 -24.21
C GLU A 333 -11.03 35.45 -25.65
N LEU A 334 -10.30 34.41 -26.09
CA LEU A 334 -10.40 33.83 -27.42
C LEU A 334 -11.79 33.23 -27.66
N LEU A 335 -12.34 32.50 -26.68
CA LEU A 335 -13.70 31.96 -26.77
C LEU A 335 -14.77 33.05 -26.84
N LYS A 336 -14.60 34.17 -26.13
CA LYS A 336 -15.48 35.35 -26.23
C LYS A 336 -15.46 35.95 -27.62
N LYS A 337 -14.28 36.11 -28.23
CA LYS A 337 -14.12 36.63 -29.60
C LYS A 337 -14.74 35.71 -30.65
N LEU A 338 -14.59 34.39 -30.51
CA LEU A 338 -15.19 33.42 -31.40
C LEU A 338 -16.71 33.36 -31.33
N ARG A 339 -17.30 33.57 -30.12
CA ARG A 339 -18.75 33.61 -29.95
C ARG A 339 -19.38 34.94 -30.36
N GLY A 340 -18.65 36.05 -30.26
CA GLY A 340 -19.13 37.38 -30.65
C GLY A 340 -18.89 37.74 -32.13
N GLY A 341 -18.28 36.86 -32.93
CA GLY A 341 -18.09 37.02 -34.35
C GLY A 341 -19.17 36.34 -35.23
N SER A 342 -20.29 35.95 -34.61
CA SER A 342 -21.44 35.31 -35.30
C SER A 342 -22.65 36.25 -35.30
N GLU A 343 -22.45 37.55 -35.49
CA GLU A 343 -23.51 38.50 -35.87
C GLU A 343 -23.26 39.02 -37.29
#